data_d0f7b5b950f677900b1782b1fbc744d5
#
_entry.id   d0f7b5b950f677900b1782b1fbc744d5
#
_cell.length_a   1.000
_cell.length_b   1.000
_cell.length_c   1.000
_cell.angle_alpha   90.00
_cell.angle_beta   90.00
_cell.angle_gamma   90.00
#
_symmetry.space_group_name_H-M   'P 1'
#
loop_
_entity.id
_entity.type
_entity.pdbx_description
1 polymer ?
#
loop_
_entity_poly.entity_id
_entity_poly.type
_entity_poly.pdbx_seq_one_letter_code
_entity_poly.pdbx_strand_id
1 'polypeptide(L)'
;MKRKGCTLIELMLVVIILGVLAAMVMPRLVGRSEQARIAAAKADINSGIALALDMYEMDVGKYPSSLDELMQKGSAPDSWRGPYLKKKPLDPWGKPYDYQVGDGKSYKLCSKGPDEAKSDGAICNDAEK
;
A
#
# COMPACT_ATOMS: atom_id res chain seq x y z
N MET A 1 -51.64 -22.06 -7.60
CA MET A 1 -50.71 -21.13 -6.95
C MET A 1 -51.17 -19.70 -7.15
N LYS A 2 -51.51 -19.02 -6.07
CA LYS A 2 -51.82 -17.59 -6.15
C LYS A 2 -50.49 -16.79 -6.23
N ARG A 3 -50.24 -16.17 -7.37
CA ARG A 3 -49.13 -15.22 -7.49
C ARG A 3 -49.52 -13.92 -6.77
N LYS A 4 -48.83 -13.58 -5.71
CA LYS A 4 -48.99 -12.29 -5.04
C LYS A 4 -48.10 -11.29 -5.78
N GLY A 5 -48.70 -10.32 -6.47
CA GLY A 5 -48.00 -9.21 -7.08
C GLY A 5 -47.72 -8.12 -6.06
N CYS A 6 -46.57 -7.43 -6.22
CA CYS A 6 -46.26 -6.21 -5.46
C CYS A 6 -46.89 -5.00 -6.14
N THR A 7 -47.34 -4.04 -5.33
CA THR A 7 -47.79 -2.75 -5.86
C THR A 7 -46.60 -1.82 -6.15
N LEU A 8 -46.77 -0.87 -7.06
CA LEU A 8 -45.74 0.16 -7.36
C LEU A 8 -45.33 0.95 -6.14
N ILE A 9 -46.30 1.31 -5.30
CA ILE A 9 -46.01 2.07 -4.07
C ILE A 9 -45.18 1.24 -3.09
N GLU A 10 -45.43 -0.06 -2.99
CA GLU A 10 -44.66 -0.96 -2.14
C GLU A 10 -43.20 -1.04 -2.59
N LEU A 11 -42.97 -1.14 -3.90
CA LEU A 11 -41.62 -1.13 -4.47
C LEU A 11 -40.93 0.19 -4.24
N MET A 12 -41.63 1.32 -4.41
CA MET A 12 -41.06 2.65 -4.14
C MET A 12 -40.67 2.84 -2.69
N LEU A 13 -41.47 2.37 -1.75
CA LEU A 13 -41.14 2.41 -0.31
C LEU A 13 -39.87 1.61 0.01
N VAL A 14 -39.74 0.43 -0.55
CA VAL A 14 -38.55 -0.42 -0.37
C VAL A 14 -37.28 0.30 -0.87
N VAL A 15 -37.34 0.90 -2.06
CA VAL A 15 -36.19 1.63 -2.62
C VAL A 15 -35.83 2.84 -1.77
N ILE A 16 -36.80 3.58 -1.25
CA ILE A 16 -36.55 4.72 -0.35
C ILE A 16 -35.89 4.26 0.93
N ILE A 17 -36.40 3.23 1.57
CA ILE A 17 -35.82 2.68 2.80
C ILE A 17 -34.38 2.21 2.57
N LEU A 18 -34.11 1.47 1.50
CA LEU A 18 -32.77 1.02 1.14
C LEU A 18 -31.83 2.18 0.89
N GLY A 19 -32.30 3.25 0.22
CA GLY A 19 -31.54 4.45 -0.02
C GLY A 19 -31.14 5.17 1.25
N VAL A 20 -32.06 5.30 2.20
CA VAL A 20 -31.78 5.92 3.51
C VAL A 20 -30.75 5.10 4.29
N LEU A 21 -30.92 3.78 4.34
CA LEU A 21 -29.99 2.88 5.04
C LEU A 21 -28.59 2.92 4.41
N ALA A 22 -28.52 2.91 3.08
CA ALA A 22 -27.25 3.02 2.35
C ALA A 22 -26.52 4.35 2.64
N ALA A 23 -27.27 5.45 2.72
CA ALA A 23 -26.69 6.76 3.03
C ALA A 23 -26.08 6.83 4.45
N MET A 24 -26.62 6.08 5.39
CA MET A 24 -26.08 6.03 6.75
C MET A 24 -24.78 5.23 6.86
N VAL A 25 -24.59 4.24 6.00
CA VAL A 25 -23.42 3.34 6.05
C VAL A 25 -22.22 3.91 5.27
N MET A 26 -22.45 4.62 4.17
CA MET A 26 -21.40 5.13 3.30
C MET A 26 -20.31 5.95 4.01
N PRO A 27 -20.61 6.92 4.89
CA PRO A 27 -19.56 7.72 5.54
C PRO A 27 -18.60 6.90 6.39
N ARG A 28 -19.07 5.81 6.99
CA ARG A 28 -18.25 4.93 7.83
C ARG A 28 -17.30 4.05 7.01
N LEU A 29 -17.73 3.68 5.80
CA LEU A 29 -16.93 2.85 4.90
C LEU A 29 -15.74 3.62 4.33
N VAL A 30 -15.90 4.89 4.02
CA VAL A 30 -14.83 5.72 3.46
C VAL A 30 -13.67 5.87 4.44
N GLY A 31 -13.94 6.14 5.71
CA GLY A 31 -12.92 6.26 6.73
C GLY A 31 -12.15 4.95 6.97
N ARG A 32 -12.84 3.81 6.92
CA ARG A 32 -12.21 2.49 7.08
C ARG A 32 -11.33 2.11 5.89
N SER A 33 -11.72 2.49 4.67
CA SER A 33 -10.90 2.21 3.49
C SER A 33 -9.57 2.95 3.55
N GLU A 34 -9.55 4.17 4.06
CA GLU A 34 -8.32 4.93 4.24
C GLU A 34 -7.42 4.32 5.31
N GLN A 35 -7.97 3.90 6.44
CA GLN A 35 -7.23 3.17 7.47
C GLN A 35 -6.64 1.87 6.95
N ALA A 36 -7.38 1.15 6.10
CA ALA A 36 -6.89 -0.08 5.47
C ALA A 36 -5.70 0.19 4.54
N ARG A 37 -5.74 1.29 3.77
CA ARG A 37 -4.61 1.71 2.92
C ARG A 37 -3.37 2.06 3.74
N ILE A 38 -3.54 2.80 4.83
CA ILE A 38 -2.43 3.12 5.73
C ILE A 38 -1.83 1.85 6.32
N ALA A 39 -2.65 0.90 6.77
CA ALA A 39 -2.18 -0.38 7.28
C ALA A 39 -1.45 -1.20 6.21
N ALA A 40 -1.93 -1.20 4.97
CA ALA A 40 -1.28 -1.87 3.84
C ALA A 40 0.09 -1.24 3.53
N ALA A 41 0.18 0.10 3.51
CA ALA A 41 1.45 0.79 3.30
C ALA A 41 2.46 0.48 4.40
N LYS A 42 2.04 0.44 5.66
CA LYS A 42 2.90 0.04 6.78
C LYS A 42 3.39 -1.39 6.64
N ALA A 43 2.53 -2.31 6.22
CA ALA A 43 2.90 -3.70 5.99
C ALA A 43 3.92 -3.84 4.85
N ASP A 44 3.73 -3.13 3.75
CA ASP A 44 4.68 -3.12 2.64
C ASP A 44 6.05 -2.59 3.07
N ILE A 45 6.07 -1.48 3.79
CA ILE A 45 7.29 -0.83 4.25
C ILE A 45 8.04 -1.66 5.27
N ASN A 46 7.34 -2.24 6.25
CA ASN A 46 7.98 -2.94 7.38
C ASN A 46 8.16 -4.44 7.15
N SER A 47 7.49 -5.03 6.14
CA SER A 47 7.57 -6.46 5.88
C SER A 47 7.92 -6.78 4.42
N GLY A 48 7.08 -6.44 3.45
CA GLY A 48 7.27 -6.86 2.07
C GLY A 48 8.54 -6.31 1.42
N ILE A 49 8.66 -5.01 1.36
CA ILE A 49 9.83 -4.34 0.76
C ILE A 49 11.05 -4.50 1.68
N ALA A 50 10.85 -4.42 2.98
CA ALA A 50 11.93 -4.62 3.96
C ALA A 50 12.58 -5.99 3.82
N LEU A 51 11.80 -7.05 3.65
CA LEU A 51 12.33 -8.39 3.42
C LEU A 51 13.17 -8.47 2.15
N ALA A 52 12.71 -7.87 1.06
CA ALA A 52 13.45 -7.84 -0.20
C ALA A 52 14.78 -7.07 -0.05
N LEU A 53 14.78 -5.96 0.68
CA LEU A 53 15.98 -5.18 0.98
C LEU A 53 16.96 -5.96 1.85
N ASP A 54 16.48 -6.67 2.85
CA ASP A 54 17.32 -7.50 3.72
C ASP A 54 17.95 -8.68 2.94
N MET A 55 17.19 -9.32 2.06
CA MET A 55 17.71 -10.37 1.19
C MET A 55 18.80 -9.84 0.25
N TYR A 56 18.61 -8.66 -0.31
CA TYR A 56 19.63 -8.01 -1.12
C TYR A 56 20.90 -7.73 -0.30
N GLU A 57 20.74 -7.18 0.90
CA GLU A 57 21.87 -6.90 1.79
C GLU A 57 22.62 -8.17 2.17
N MET A 58 21.91 -9.27 2.42
CA MET A 58 22.54 -10.57 2.72
C MET A 58 23.38 -11.09 1.56
N ASP A 59 22.95 -10.90 0.32
CA ASP A 59 23.66 -11.38 -0.86
C ASP A 59 24.80 -10.46 -1.30
N VAL A 60 24.60 -9.14 -1.20
CA VAL A 60 25.50 -8.12 -1.74
C VAL A 60 26.40 -7.50 -0.65
N GLY A 61 25.97 -7.53 0.62
CA GLY A 61 26.71 -6.97 1.76
C GLY A 61 26.34 -5.52 2.09
N LYS A 62 25.46 -4.92 1.34
CA LYS A 62 24.95 -3.55 1.57
C LYS A 62 23.57 -3.39 0.97
N TYR A 63 22.82 -2.40 1.42
CA TYR A 63 21.54 -2.07 0.83
C TYR A 63 21.70 -1.47 -0.58
N PRO A 64 20.73 -1.68 -1.49
CA PRO A 64 20.82 -1.17 -2.86
C PRO A 64 20.75 0.36 -2.90
N SER A 65 21.30 0.96 -3.95
CA SER A 65 21.21 2.40 -4.16
C SER A 65 19.82 2.87 -4.61
N SER A 66 19.04 1.97 -5.19
CA SER A 66 17.66 2.24 -5.61
C SER A 66 16.81 0.97 -5.50
N LEU A 67 15.48 1.14 -5.43
CA LEU A 67 14.55 0.00 -5.42
C LEU A 67 14.57 -0.79 -6.74
N ASP A 68 15.01 -0.19 -7.84
CA ASP A 68 15.10 -0.87 -9.13
C ASP A 68 16.11 -2.01 -9.11
N GLU A 69 17.16 -1.93 -8.29
CA GLU A 69 18.14 -3.01 -8.12
C GLU A 69 17.56 -4.28 -7.48
N LEU A 70 16.38 -4.18 -6.85
CA LEU A 70 15.67 -5.35 -6.34
C LEU A 70 15.01 -6.18 -7.44
N MET A 71 14.78 -5.58 -8.60
CA MET A 71 14.11 -6.22 -9.73
C MET A 71 15.07 -6.60 -10.85
N GLN A 72 16.13 -5.82 -11.03
CA GLN A 72 17.10 -5.99 -12.11
C GLN A 72 18.51 -5.87 -11.55
N LYS A 73 19.40 -6.72 -12.07
CA LYS A 73 20.80 -6.71 -11.64
C LYS A 73 21.45 -5.34 -11.88
N GLY A 74 21.23 -4.74 -13.06
CA GLY A 74 21.83 -3.46 -13.40
C GLY A 74 23.34 -3.45 -13.19
N SER A 75 23.81 -2.49 -12.38
CA SER A 75 25.22 -2.35 -11.98
C SER A 75 25.57 -3.11 -10.67
N ALA A 76 24.66 -3.94 -10.16
CA ALA A 76 24.91 -4.69 -8.94
C ALA A 76 26.04 -5.72 -9.12
N PRO A 77 26.73 -6.11 -8.04
CA PRO A 77 27.80 -7.10 -8.09
C PRO A 77 27.33 -8.49 -8.54
N ASP A 78 28.27 -9.36 -8.89
CA ASP A 78 27.97 -10.75 -9.30
C ASP A 78 27.36 -11.59 -8.19
N SER A 79 27.45 -11.16 -6.95
CA SER A 79 26.77 -11.79 -5.82
C SER A 79 25.26 -11.56 -5.80
N TRP A 80 24.73 -10.65 -6.65
CA TRP A 80 23.30 -10.42 -6.79
C TRP A 80 22.59 -11.70 -7.27
N ARG A 81 21.56 -12.10 -6.54
CA ARG A 81 20.79 -13.33 -6.78
C ARG A 81 19.30 -13.10 -6.95
N GLY A 82 18.93 -11.88 -7.34
CA GLY A 82 17.52 -11.55 -7.56
C GLY A 82 16.91 -12.21 -8.80
N PRO A 83 15.71 -11.81 -9.17
CA PRO A 83 14.98 -10.65 -8.61
C PRO A 83 14.41 -10.88 -7.21
N TYR A 84 14.48 -9.89 -6.36
CA TYR A 84 13.93 -9.92 -5.00
C TYR A 84 12.50 -9.43 -4.94
N LEU A 85 12.10 -8.61 -5.93
CA LEU A 85 10.73 -8.18 -6.18
C LEU A 85 10.36 -8.48 -7.63
N LYS A 86 9.12 -8.87 -7.87
CA LYS A 86 8.63 -9.18 -9.23
C LYS A 86 8.30 -7.94 -10.04
N LYS A 87 7.88 -6.87 -9.39
CA LYS A 87 7.48 -5.62 -10.02
C LYS A 87 7.79 -4.43 -9.12
N LYS A 88 7.84 -3.25 -9.71
CA LYS A 88 8.05 -2.02 -8.95
C LYS A 88 6.95 -1.84 -7.90
N PRO A 89 7.31 -1.69 -6.62
CA PRO A 89 6.32 -1.51 -5.58
C PRO A 89 5.67 -0.12 -5.67
N LEU A 90 4.36 -0.09 -5.60
CA LEU A 90 3.56 1.13 -5.51
C LEU A 90 2.79 1.12 -4.21
N ASP A 91 2.62 2.31 -3.62
CA ASP A 91 1.82 2.44 -2.43
C ASP A 91 0.32 2.25 -2.74
N PRO A 92 -0.55 2.13 -1.71
CA PRO A 92 -1.99 1.94 -1.93
C PRO A 92 -2.69 3.09 -2.68
N TRP A 93 -2.03 4.23 -2.82
CA TRP A 93 -2.51 5.38 -3.58
C TRP A 93 -1.94 5.46 -5.00
N GLY A 94 -1.21 4.41 -5.42
CA GLY A 94 -0.66 4.29 -6.77
C GLY A 94 0.63 5.05 -7.02
N LYS A 95 1.30 5.53 -5.99
CA LYS A 95 2.53 6.31 -6.07
C LYS A 95 3.75 5.46 -5.71
N PRO A 96 4.93 5.73 -6.28
CA PRO A 96 6.15 5.03 -5.89
C PRO A 96 6.56 5.41 -4.46
N TYR A 97 7.22 4.47 -3.78
CA TYR A 97 7.81 4.73 -2.48
C TYR A 97 9.07 5.59 -2.62
N ASP A 98 9.29 6.47 -1.64
CA ASP A 98 10.53 7.21 -1.51
C ASP A 98 11.55 6.36 -0.77
N TYR A 99 12.68 6.10 -1.43
CA TYR A 99 13.76 5.30 -0.88
C TYR A 99 15.05 6.10 -0.85
N GLN A 100 15.70 6.11 0.30
CA GLN A 100 16.98 6.75 0.50
C GLN A 100 17.90 5.81 1.27
N VAL A 101 19.11 5.66 0.82
CA VAL A 101 20.16 4.90 1.47
C VAL A 101 21.30 5.85 1.85
N GLY A 102 21.82 5.69 3.06
CA GLY A 102 22.96 6.47 3.51
C GLY A 102 24.28 5.83 3.15
N ASP A 103 24.92 5.20 4.12
CA ASP A 103 26.23 4.55 3.98
C ASP A 103 26.18 3.09 3.48
N GLY A 104 25.01 2.63 3.04
CA GLY A 104 24.77 1.24 2.63
C GLY A 104 24.41 0.30 3.78
N LYS A 105 24.41 0.77 5.01
CA LYS A 105 24.07 -0.02 6.22
C LYS A 105 22.67 0.26 6.75
N SER A 106 22.07 1.36 6.32
CA SER A 106 20.73 1.76 6.71
C SER A 106 20.02 2.42 5.57
N TYR A 107 18.70 2.37 5.59
CA TYR A 107 17.85 3.00 4.58
C TYR A 107 16.63 3.66 5.21
N LYS A 108 16.06 4.62 4.50
CA LYS A 108 14.79 5.23 4.83
C LYS A 108 13.81 4.96 3.70
N LEU A 109 12.67 4.38 4.01
CA LEU A 109 11.62 4.02 3.07
C LEU A 109 10.31 4.63 3.52
N CYS A 110 9.72 5.46 2.70
CA CYS A 110 8.50 6.20 3.01
C CYS A 110 7.47 6.09 1.89
N SER A 111 6.20 6.07 2.27
CA SER A 111 5.08 6.41 1.40
C SER A 111 4.67 7.85 1.67
N LYS A 112 4.35 8.61 0.63
CA LYS A 112 3.86 9.99 0.77
C LYS A 112 2.46 10.06 1.39
N GLY A 113 1.76 8.94 1.45
CA GLY A 113 0.41 8.87 2.00
C GLY A 113 -0.65 9.42 1.04
N PRO A 114 -1.87 9.65 1.56
CA PRO A 114 -2.99 10.09 0.73
C PRO A 114 -2.86 11.54 0.23
N ASP A 115 -2.09 12.37 0.92
CA ASP A 115 -1.94 13.79 0.61
C ASP A 115 -0.47 14.19 0.57
N GLU A 116 0.07 14.38 -0.65
CA GLU A 116 1.46 14.79 -0.85
C GLU A 116 1.77 16.19 -0.29
N ALA A 117 0.75 17.03 -0.17
CA ALA A 117 0.94 18.41 0.31
C ALA A 117 1.14 18.45 1.83
N LYS A 118 0.80 17.39 2.55
CA LYS A 118 0.96 17.30 4.00
C LYS A 118 2.10 16.33 4.35
N SER A 119 3.23 16.87 4.73
CA SER A 119 4.36 16.07 5.20
C SER A 119 4.04 15.21 6.43
N ASP A 120 3.00 15.56 7.19
CA ASP A 120 2.56 14.83 8.38
C ASP A 120 1.85 13.51 8.05
N GLY A 121 1.46 13.30 6.77
CA GLY A 121 0.82 12.06 6.32
C GLY A 121 1.78 11.00 5.80
N ALA A 122 3.07 11.28 5.76
CA ALA A 122 4.07 10.32 5.28
C ALA A 122 4.20 9.13 6.23
N ILE A 123 4.24 7.92 5.65
CA ILE A 123 4.40 6.67 6.39
C ILE A 123 5.80 6.14 6.10
N CYS A 124 6.65 6.11 7.10
CA CYS A 124 8.04 5.68 6.96
C CYS A 124 8.33 4.42 7.77
N ASN A 125 9.38 3.70 7.36
CA ASN A 125 9.90 2.62 8.18
C ASN A 125 10.45 3.18 9.49
N ASP A 126 10.39 2.36 10.55
CA ASP A 126 11.00 2.68 11.82
C ASP A 126 12.52 2.52 11.68
N ALA A 127 13.16 3.50 11.06
CA ALA A 127 14.58 3.47 10.70
C ALA A 127 15.50 3.78 11.88
N GLU A 128 15.15 3.31 13.07
CA GLU A 128 16.03 3.35 14.22
C GLU A 128 16.36 1.93 14.69
N LYS A 129 17.14 1.25 13.89
CA LYS A 129 17.89 0.09 14.39
C LYS A 129 19.20 -0.01 13.68
#